data_ec50f251b776088109621f6bb191c99d
#
_entry.id   ec50f251b776088109621f6bb191c99d
#
_cell.length_a   1.000
_cell.length_b   1.000
_cell.length_c   1.000
_cell.angle_alpha   90.00
_cell.angle_beta   90.00
_cell.angle_gamma   90.00
#
_symmetry.space_group_name_H-M   'P 1'
#
loop_
_entity.id
_entity.type
_entity.pdbx_description
1 polymer ?
#
loop_
_entity_poly.entity_id
_entity_poly.type
_entity_poly.pdbx_seq_one_letter_code
_entity_poly.pdbx_strand_id
1 'polypeptide(L)'
;MPPIKKLIGKIHLWLGLASGIIVLFLGITGCILAFEVEIRSWTEPFQYVKEESKSYLPPSVLKDSADKVMRHGKTLGINYPGKGKAAIAAYYDEKNYELVYLNPYTGSILKHKNMPDDFFRIVLDGHFYLWLPHHIGQPIAASATLIFLVLMITGIVLWWPRNKAARKQRFTVRWSARWRRKNYDLHNVLGFYMTWIAIFLAITGLVFGFEWFARSLYWVSSGGKTMEEHRHPVSDSTQTAGVVNMADYLWKEHQPGVKENESLGVYFAYLASDPIEVVVNHRPGTYYNSDFYHYDQYSGRELPATGSYAGRFADATVADKIVRMNYDIHVGAVLGLPGKFLAFFASLVAASMPVTGFCIWWGRRKKKKPTPAALKREYRSGPQLS
;
A
#
# COMPACT_ATOMS: atom_id res chain seq x y z
N MET A 1 30.83 19.49 -16.58
CA MET A 1 29.40 19.39 -16.17
C MET A 1 28.90 20.82 -15.99
N PRO A 2 27.72 21.21 -16.54
CA PRO A 2 27.14 22.52 -16.24
C PRO A 2 26.99 22.70 -14.72
N PRO A 3 27.10 23.93 -14.19
CA PRO A 3 27.06 24.18 -12.75
C PRO A 3 25.79 23.64 -12.09
N ILE A 4 24.65 23.76 -12.75
CA ILE A 4 23.38 23.24 -12.27
C ILE A 4 23.37 21.71 -12.09
N LYS A 5 23.95 20.93 -13.02
CA LYS A 5 24.05 19.46 -12.85
C LYS A 5 25.00 19.07 -11.71
N LYS A 6 25.99 19.90 -11.38
CA LYS A 6 26.87 19.69 -10.21
C LYS A 6 26.07 19.88 -8.92
N LEU A 7 25.22 20.92 -8.86
CA LEU A 7 24.35 21.19 -7.73
C LEU A 7 23.34 20.06 -7.53
N ILE A 8 22.61 19.69 -8.60
CA ILE A 8 21.66 18.56 -8.57
C ILE A 8 22.36 17.29 -8.08
N GLY A 9 23.59 17.00 -8.55
CA GLY A 9 24.34 15.83 -8.10
C GLY A 9 24.72 15.87 -6.61
N LYS A 10 24.97 17.05 -6.03
CA LYS A 10 25.17 17.20 -4.59
C LYS A 10 23.87 16.98 -3.81
N ILE A 11 22.78 17.59 -4.26
CA ILE A 11 21.44 17.42 -3.64
C ILE A 11 21.06 15.93 -3.67
N HIS A 12 21.13 15.29 -4.82
CA HIS A 12 20.83 13.87 -4.97
C HIS A 12 21.66 12.98 -4.03
N LEU A 13 22.96 13.27 -3.90
CA LEU A 13 23.83 12.51 -3.00
C LEU A 13 23.44 12.68 -1.53
N TRP A 14 23.27 13.91 -1.06
CA TRP A 14 23.02 14.16 0.36
C TRP A 14 21.61 13.72 0.78
N LEU A 15 20.60 13.97 -0.05
CA LEU A 15 19.25 13.47 0.17
C LEU A 15 19.24 11.93 0.17
N GLY A 16 19.94 11.29 -0.77
CA GLY A 16 20.04 9.83 -0.83
C GLY A 16 20.76 9.20 0.38
N LEU A 17 21.77 9.89 0.94
CA LEU A 17 22.43 9.43 2.17
C LEU A 17 21.55 9.64 3.41
N ALA A 18 20.82 10.76 3.48
CA ALA A 18 19.96 11.09 4.62
C ALA A 18 18.74 10.16 4.72
N SER A 19 18.06 9.87 3.59
CA SER A 19 16.86 9.02 3.57
C SER A 19 17.13 7.53 3.31
N GLY A 20 18.35 7.18 2.92
CA GLY A 20 18.66 5.89 2.32
C GLY A 20 18.31 4.68 3.17
N ILE A 21 18.54 4.73 4.49
CA ILE A 21 18.23 3.60 5.37
C ILE A 21 16.72 3.37 5.49
N ILE A 22 15.94 4.45 5.50
CA ILE A 22 14.47 4.37 5.56
C ILE A 22 13.94 3.84 4.22
N VAL A 23 14.42 4.36 3.09
CA VAL A 23 14.03 3.88 1.76
C VAL A 23 14.38 2.41 1.55
N LEU A 24 15.55 1.95 2.03
CA LEU A 24 15.93 0.54 2.03
C LEU A 24 14.91 -0.30 2.81
N PHE A 25 14.57 0.14 4.02
CA PHE A 25 13.61 -0.55 4.88
C PHE A 25 12.22 -0.59 4.26
N LEU A 26 11.69 0.55 3.78
CA LEU A 26 10.39 0.63 3.11
C LEU A 26 10.34 -0.25 1.86
N GLY A 27 11.42 -0.32 1.08
CA GLY A 27 11.50 -1.18 -0.09
C GLY A 27 11.47 -2.67 0.27
N ILE A 28 12.17 -3.11 1.32
CA ILE A 28 12.15 -4.50 1.78
C ILE A 28 10.76 -4.89 2.29
N THR A 29 10.18 -4.07 3.17
CA THR A 29 8.84 -4.34 3.72
C THR A 29 7.77 -4.29 2.62
N GLY A 30 7.88 -3.38 1.66
CA GLY A 30 7.02 -3.34 0.48
C GLY A 30 7.10 -4.60 -0.39
N CYS A 31 8.29 -5.20 -0.55
CA CYS A 31 8.44 -6.49 -1.23
C CYS A 31 7.66 -7.61 -0.52
N ILE A 32 7.69 -7.66 0.81
CA ILE A 32 6.98 -8.66 1.61
C ILE A 32 5.46 -8.48 1.46
N LEU A 33 4.98 -7.24 1.60
CA LEU A 33 3.55 -6.89 1.57
C LEU A 33 2.91 -7.07 0.18
N ALA A 34 3.68 -6.95 -0.91
CA ALA A 34 3.17 -7.10 -2.27
C ALA A 34 2.46 -8.44 -2.51
N PHE A 35 2.91 -9.51 -1.84
CA PHE A 35 2.37 -10.86 -1.97
C PHE A 35 1.66 -11.37 -0.71
N GLU A 36 1.23 -10.48 0.18
CA GLU A 36 0.54 -10.87 1.42
C GLU A 36 -0.65 -11.79 1.15
N VAL A 37 -1.52 -11.44 0.21
CA VAL A 37 -2.73 -12.20 -0.10
C VAL A 37 -2.39 -13.61 -0.58
N GLU A 38 -1.40 -13.74 -1.47
CA GLU A 38 -0.96 -15.02 -2.02
C GLU A 38 -0.30 -15.88 -0.95
N ILE A 39 0.56 -15.32 -0.12
CA ILE A 39 1.21 -16.06 0.97
C ILE A 39 0.17 -16.53 1.98
N ARG A 40 -0.75 -15.67 2.39
CA ARG A 40 -1.85 -16.06 3.29
C ARG A 40 -2.72 -17.17 2.70
N SER A 41 -2.99 -17.12 1.39
CA SER A 41 -3.79 -18.17 0.74
C SER A 41 -3.16 -19.56 0.84
N TRP A 42 -1.82 -19.63 0.94
CA TRP A 42 -1.08 -20.89 1.08
C TRP A 42 -0.84 -21.31 2.52
N THR A 43 -0.69 -20.34 3.42
CA THR A 43 -0.28 -20.56 4.82
C THR A 43 -1.46 -20.58 5.79
N GLU A 44 -2.62 -20.10 5.37
CA GLU A 44 -3.81 -19.96 6.23
C GLU A 44 -5.01 -20.76 5.68
N PRO A 45 -4.99 -22.10 5.76
CA PRO A 45 -6.05 -22.96 5.19
C PRO A 45 -7.42 -22.76 5.82
N PHE A 46 -7.50 -22.18 7.01
CA PHE A 46 -8.76 -21.83 7.67
C PHE A 46 -9.58 -20.76 6.94
N GLN A 47 -9.01 -20.09 5.92
CA GLN A 47 -9.75 -19.17 5.05
C GLN A 47 -10.68 -19.89 4.07
N TYR A 48 -10.56 -21.21 3.95
CA TYR A 48 -11.32 -22.01 3.00
C TYR A 48 -12.22 -22.99 3.71
N VAL A 49 -13.41 -23.17 3.15
CA VAL A 49 -14.39 -24.14 3.64
C VAL A 49 -14.89 -25.02 2.50
N LYS A 50 -15.26 -26.25 2.82
CA LYS A 50 -15.93 -27.12 1.85
C LYS A 50 -17.32 -26.56 1.56
N GLU A 51 -17.67 -26.48 0.29
CA GLU A 51 -19.00 -26.09 -0.13
C GLU A 51 -20.05 -27.09 0.33
N GLU A 52 -21.17 -26.58 0.84
CA GLU A 52 -22.34 -27.35 1.24
C GLU A 52 -23.55 -26.93 0.42
N SER A 53 -24.53 -27.83 0.27
CA SER A 53 -25.80 -27.55 -0.41
C SER A 53 -26.75 -26.65 0.38
N LYS A 54 -26.35 -26.22 1.58
CA LYS A 54 -27.11 -25.33 2.46
C LYS A 54 -26.82 -23.85 2.11
N SER A 55 -27.79 -22.99 2.44
CA SER A 55 -27.58 -21.54 2.42
C SER A 55 -26.62 -21.09 3.52
N TYR A 56 -25.95 -20.00 3.31
CA TYR A 56 -25.15 -19.32 4.34
C TYR A 56 -26.05 -18.88 5.50
N LEU A 57 -25.49 -18.91 6.69
CA LEU A 57 -26.13 -18.36 7.89
C LEU A 57 -26.15 -16.81 7.80
N PRO A 58 -27.18 -16.16 8.31
CA PRO A 58 -27.29 -14.70 8.31
C PRO A 58 -26.24 -14.05 9.22
N PRO A 59 -25.94 -12.75 8.99
CA PRO A 59 -24.93 -12.03 9.75
C PRO A 59 -25.13 -12.04 11.26
N SER A 60 -26.37 -11.96 11.75
CA SER A 60 -26.67 -12.00 13.21
C SER A 60 -26.19 -13.29 13.87
N VAL A 61 -26.43 -14.44 13.23
CA VAL A 61 -26.03 -15.75 13.76
C VAL A 61 -24.51 -15.90 13.79
N LEU A 62 -23.83 -15.45 12.73
CA LEU A 62 -22.36 -15.48 12.69
C LEU A 62 -21.75 -14.51 13.70
N LYS A 63 -22.38 -13.34 13.88
CA LYS A 63 -22.01 -12.36 14.91
C LYS A 63 -22.08 -12.97 16.31
N ASP A 64 -23.21 -13.61 16.66
CA ASP A 64 -23.39 -14.24 17.95
C ASP A 64 -22.37 -15.34 18.22
N SER A 65 -21.93 -16.04 17.17
CA SER A 65 -20.86 -17.03 17.27
C SER A 65 -19.49 -16.40 17.47
N ALA A 66 -19.19 -15.32 16.77
CA ALA A 66 -17.94 -14.58 16.88
C ALA A 66 -17.79 -13.87 18.23
N ASP A 67 -18.86 -13.22 18.70
CA ASP A 67 -18.89 -12.47 19.96
C ASP A 67 -18.54 -13.34 21.20
N LYS A 68 -18.74 -14.67 21.11
CA LYS A 68 -18.36 -15.62 22.18
C LYS A 68 -16.84 -15.71 22.41
N VAL A 69 -16.04 -15.39 21.41
CA VAL A 69 -14.56 -15.49 21.46
C VAL A 69 -13.86 -14.16 21.33
N MET A 70 -14.56 -13.09 20.92
CA MET A 70 -14.01 -11.73 20.91
C MET A 70 -13.62 -11.31 22.32
N ARG A 71 -12.44 -10.73 22.48
CA ARG A 71 -11.89 -10.39 23.80
C ARG A 71 -12.10 -8.92 24.17
N HIS A 72 -12.11 -8.04 23.17
CA HIS A 72 -12.03 -6.60 23.38
C HIS A 72 -13.31 -5.85 23.01
N GLY A 73 -14.26 -6.51 22.35
CA GLY A 73 -15.52 -5.87 21.96
C GLY A 73 -16.47 -6.81 21.25
N LYS A 74 -17.42 -6.25 20.51
CA LYS A 74 -18.39 -6.97 19.72
C LYS A 74 -18.04 -6.87 18.24
N THR A 75 -18.45 -7.88 17.47
CA THR A 75 -18.25 -7.93 16.01
C THR A 75 -18.86 -6.69 15.34
N LEU A 76 -18.04 -5.88 14.68
CA LEU A 76 -18.49 -4.69 13.95
C LEU A 76 -19.15 -5.01 12.63
N GLY A 77 -18.74 -6.09 11.97
CA GLY A 77 -19.31 -6.53 10.70
C GLY A 77 -18.94 -7.96 10.37
N ILE A 78 -19.74 -8.54 9.48
CA ILE A 78 -19.50 -9.87 8.88
C ILE A 78 -19.24 -9.68 7.38
N ASN A 79 -18.11 -10.19 6.91
CA ASN A 79 -17.78 -10.24 5.50
C ASN A 79 -17.86 -11.69 4.99
N TYR A 80 -18.55 -11.89 3.87
CA TYR A 80 -18.63 -13.15 3.11
C TYR A 80 -17.76 -13.00 1.86
N PRO A 81 -16.53 -13.52 1.84
CA PRO A 81 -15.57 -13.26 0.75
C PRO A 81 -15.86 -14.01 -0.56
N GLY A 82 -16.98 -14.71 -0.64
CA GLY A 82 -17.40 -15.48 -1.80
C GLY A 82 -17.43 -16.99 -1.53
N LYS A 83 -17.77 -17.75 -2.56
CA LYS A 83 -17.98 -19.21 -2.49
C LYS A 83 -16.71 -19.95 -2.09
N GLY A 84 -16.87 -20.98 -1.24
CA GLY A 84 -15.76 -21.81 -0.75
C GLY A 84 -14.83 -21.11 0.26
N LYS A 85 -15.21 -19.94 0.78
CA LYS A 85 -14.43 -19.20 1.77
C LYS A 85 -15.14 -19.07 3.10
N ALA A 86 -14.36 -18.96 4.15
CA ALA A 86 -14.84 -18.67 5.50
C ALA A 86 -15.43 -17.25 5.56
N ALA A 87 -16.51 -17.08 6.30
CA ALA A 87 -16.97 -15.75 6.68
C ALA A 87 -16.01 -15.14 7.71
N ILE A 88 -15.87 -13.83 7.69
CA ILE A 88 -14.92 -13.10 8.53
C ILE A 88 -15.70 -12.11 9.38
N ALA A 89 -15.66 -12.28 10.70
CA ALA A 89 -16.11 -11.30 11.67
C ALA A 89 -14.93 -10.44 12.09
N ALA A 90 -15.11 -9.12 12.15
CA ALA A 90 -14.08 -8.18 12.51
C ALA A 90 -14.49 -7.32 13.71
N TYR A 91 -13.53 -7.07 14.60
CA TYR A 91 -13.58 -6.02 15.61
C TYR A 91 -12.29 -5.19 15.52
N TYR A 92 -12.41 -3.88 15.61
CA TYR A 92 -11.25 -3.00 15.74
C TYR A 92 -11.61 -1.72 16.52
N ASP A 93 -10.66 -1.26 17.28
CA ASP A 93 -10.62 0.05 17.92
C ASP A 93 -9.19 0.62 17.78
N GLU A 94 -8.86 1.70 18.52
CA GLU A 94 -7.54 2.33 18.46
C GLU A 94 -6.37 1.41 18.87
N LYS A 95 -6.63 0.36 19.66
CA LYS A 95 -5.60 -0.52 20.27
C LYS A 95 -5.73 -1.97 19.85
N ASN A 96 -6.93 -2.40 19.52
CA ASN A 96 -7.27 -3.80 19.32
C ASN A 96 -7.79 -4.03 17.90
N TYR A 97 -7.37 -5.13 17.30
CA TYR A 97 -7.88 -5.56 16.02
C TYR A 97 -7.94 -7.08 16.02
N GLU A 98 -9.14 -7.63 15.96
CA GLU A 98 -9.41 -9.07 16.00
C GLU A 98 -10.19 -9.51 14.76
N LEU A 99 -9.85 -10.68 14.23
CA LEU A 99 -10.59 -11.35 13.17
C LEU A 99 -10.98 -12.75 13.64
N VAL A 100 -12.26 -13.11 13.42
CA VAL A 100 -12.75 -14.47 13.64
C VAL A 100 -13.21 -15.03 12.30
N TYR A 101 -12.62 -16.14 11.89
CA TYR A 101 -12.99 -16.90 10.71
C TYR A 101 -14.01 -17.94 11.09
N LEU A 102 -15.15 -17.96 10.41
CA LEU A 102 -16.27 -18.85 10.69
C LEU A 102 -16.67 -19.64 9.44
N ASN A 103 -17.11 -20.86 9.66
CA ASN A 103 -17.80 -21.61 8.61
C ASN A 103 -19.14 -20.94 8.33
N PRO A 104 -19.40 -20.41 7.11
CA PRO A 104 -20.62 -19.66 6.82
C PRO A 104 -21.89 -20.53 6.83
N TYR A 105 -21.77 -21.86 6.78
CA TYR A 105 -22.89 -22.78 6.79
C TYR A 105 -23.29 -23.26 8.20
N THR A 106 -22.34 -23.32 9.13
CA THR A 106 -22.54 -23.90 10.47
C THR A 106 -22.32 -22.91 11.60
N GLY A 107 -21.66 -21.77 11.34
CA GLY A 107 -21.27 -20.81 12.35
C GLY A 107 -20.11 -21.28 13.24
N SER A 108 -19.50 -22.44 12.95
CA SER A 108 -18.36 -22.94 13.72
C SER A 108 -17.14 -22.06 13.52
N ILE A 109 -16.41 -21.79 14.60
CA ILE A 109 -15.19 -20.99 14.58
C ILE A 109 -14.04 -21.83 14.02
N LEU A 110 -13.42 -21.35 12.96
CA LEU A 110 -12.26 -21.97 12.30
C LEU A 110 -10.95 -21.43 12.85
N LYS A 111 -10.91 -20.11 13.11
CA LYS A 111 -9.74 -19.43 13.65
C LYS A 111 -10.13 -18.10 14.28
N HIS A 112 -9.53 -17.79 15.43
CA HIS A 112 -9.51 -16.45 16.01
C HIS A 112 -8.08 -15.89 15.89
N LYS A 113 -7.95 -14.69 15.35
CA LYS A 113 -6.67 -13.97 15.16
C LYS A 113 -6.68 -12.66 15.92
N ASN A 114 -5.66 -12.46 16.76
CA ASN A 114 -5.29 -11.14 17.25
C ASN A 114 -4.36 -10.51 16.19
N MET A 115 -4.81 -9.49 15.49
CA MET A 115 -4.09 -8.91 14.36
C MET A 115 -2.78 -8.19 14.75
N PRO A 116 -2.62 -7.55 15.91
CA PRO A 116 -1.33 -7.05 16.38
C PRO A 116 -0.21 -8.09 16.43
N ASP A 117 -0.54 -9.38 16.61
CA ASP A 117 0.44 -10.48 16.63
C ASP A 117 0.67 -11.11 15.23
N ASP A 118 -0.04 -10.63 14.22
CA ASP A 118 0.06 -11.16 12.87
C ASP A 118 1.32 -10.67 12.15
N PHE A 119 2.05 -11.59 11.51
CA PHE A 119 3.31 -11.27 10.82
C PHE A 119 3.18 -10.12 9.82
N PHE A 120 2.16 -10.17 8.94
CA PHE A 120 2.00 -9.12 7.92
C PHE A 120 1.56 -7.80 8.54
N ARG A 121 0.78 -7.84 9.63
CA ARG A 121 0.43 -6.63 10.37
C ARG A 121 1.65 -5.98 11.01
N ILE A 122 2.54 -6.76 11.61
CA ILE A 122 3.81 -6.27 12.16
C ILE A 122 4.68 -5.65 11.05
N VAL A 123 4.77 -6.30 9.88
CA VAL A 123 5.50 -5.75 8.73
C VAL A 123 4.85 -4.46 8.22
N LEU A 124 3.51 -4.40 8.17
CA LEU A 124 2.75 -3.23 7.76
C LEU A 124 2.96 -2.05 8.71
N ASP A 125 2.92 -2.29 10.00
CA ASP A 125 3.17 -1.25 11.02
C ASP A 125 4.61 -0.71 10.92
N GLY A 126 5.57 -1.58 10.62
CA GLY A 126 6.94 -1.16 10.28
C GLY A 126 6.99 -0.32 9.01
N HIS A 127 6.30 -0.72 7.96
CA HIS A 127 6.25 0.00 6.68
C HIS A 127 5.61 1.40 6.82
N PHE A 128 4.52 1.51 7.58
CA PHE A 128 3.80 2.77 7.78
C PHE A 128 4.45 3.69 8.81
N TYR A 129 4.88 3.11 9.95
CA TYR A 129 5.22 3.88 11.15
C TYR A 129 6.64 3.60 11.67
N LEU A 130 7.42 2.71 11.03
CA LEU A 130 8.74 2.29 11.53
C LEU A 130 8.68 1.71 12.97
N TRP A 131 7.52 1.13 13.34
CA TRP A 131 7.18 0.67 14.71
C TRP A 131 7.24 1.78 15.78
N LEU A 132 7.24 3.04 15.36
CA LEU A 132 7.15 4.21 16.24
C LEU A 132 5.67 4.58 16.47
N PRO A 133 5.36 5.40 17.47
CA PRO A 133 4.03 5.99 17.59
C PRO A 133 3.60 6.65 16.26
N HIS A 134 2.33 6.48 15.88
CA HIS A 134 1.80 6.91 14.58
C HIS A 134 2.16 8.36 14.22
N HIS A 135 1.97 9.29 15.15
CA HIS A 135 2.25 10.73 14.97
C HIS A 135 3.73 11.07 14.76
N ILE A 136 4.64 10.13 15.03
CA ILE A 136 6.09 10.26 14.81
C ILE A 136 6.51 9.48 13.57
N GLY A 137 6.15 8.20 13.50
CA GLY A 137 6.65 7.27 12.49
C GLY A 137 6.12 7.59 11.09
N GLN A 138 4.82 7.89 10.97
CA GLN A 138 4.20 8.20 9.68
C GLN A 138 4.83 9.42 8.99
N PRO A 139 5.01 10.60 9.66
CA PRO A 139 5.70 11.73 9.04
C PRO A 139 7.14 11.43 8.61
N ILE A 140 7.87 10.60 9.36
CA ILE A 140 9.24 10.21 9.02
C ILE A 140 9.25 9.34 7.74
N ALA A 141 8.41 8.30 7.68
CA ALA A 141 8.30 7.43 6.51
C ALA A 141 7.82 8.21 5.28
N ALA A 142 6.80 9.06 5.44
CA ALA A 142 6.28 9.91 4.38
C ALA A 142 7.31 10.94 3.89
N SER A 143 8.08 11.57 4.79
CA SER A 143 9.16 12.49 4.41
C SER A 143 10.28 11.78 3.64
N ALA A 144 10.66 10.56 4.04
CA ALA A 144 11.62 9.76 3.30
C ALA A 144 11.10 9.38 1.91
N THR A 145 9.81 9.11 1.78
CA THR A 145 9.14 8.83 0.49
C THR A 145 9.11 10.08 -0.40
N LEU A 146 8.85 11.27 0.17
CA LEU A 146 8.91 12.53 -0.56
C LEU A 146 10.33 12.83 -1.06
N ILE A 147 11.32 12.60 -0.22
CA ILE A 147 12.73 12.71 -0.62
C ILE A 147 13.03 11.70 -1.73
N PHE A 148 12.53 10.47 -1.65
CA PHE A 148 12.73 9.46 -2.69
C PHE A 148 12.09 9.89 -4.02
N LEU A 149 10.92 10.53 -4.02
CA LEU A 149 10.31 11.11 -5.22
C LEU A 149 11.23 12.19 -5.85
N VAL A 150 11.80 13.07 -5.04
CA VAL A 150 12.79 14.07 -5.49
C VAL A 150 14.05 13.39 -6.03
N LEU A 151 14.51 12.31 -5.40
CA LEU A 151 15.65 11.52 -5.88
C LEU A 151 15.38 10.86 -7.23
N MET A 152 14.18 10.37 -7.50
CA MET A 152 13.81 9.83 -8.82
C MET A 152 13.88 10.92 -9.89
N ILE A 153 13.31 12.09 -9.64
CA ILE A 153 13.33 13.22 -10.59
C ILE A 153 14.79 13.69 -10.84
N THR A 154 15.55 13.92 -9.78
CA THR A 154 16.97 14.33 -9.91
C THR A 154 17.82 13.24 -10.54
N GLY A 155 17.51 11.97 -10.27
CA GLY A 155 18.15 10.81 -10.88
C GLY A 155 17.99 10.78 -12.41
N ILE A 156 16.79 11.01 -12.93
CA ILE A 156 16.54 11.12 -14.37
C ILE A 156 17.33 12.26 -14.98
N VAL A 157 17.35 13.45 -14.34
CA VAL A 157 18.14 14.61 -14.81
C VAL A 157 19.62 14.29 -14.88
N LEU A 158 20.17 13.59 -13.89
CA LEU A 158 21.58 13.18 -13.86
C LEU A 158 21.87 12.05 -14.86
N TRP A 159 20.91 11.15 -15.05
CA TRP A 159 21.02 10.03 -15.98
C TRP A 159 21.00 10.49 -17.44
N TRP A 160 20.33 11.58 -17.80
CA TRP A 160 20.11 12.01 -19.19
C TRP A 160 21.42 12.10 -19.98
N PRO A 161 21.57 11.33 -21.08
CA PRO A 161 22.81 11.24 -21.86
C PRO A 161 23.07 12.54 -22.63
N ARG A 162 24.34 12.95 -22.72
CA ARG A 162 24.76 14.19 -23.41
C ARG A 162 25.04 14.00 -24.89
N ASN A 163 25.38 12.80 -25.30
CA ASN A 163 25.74 12.47 -26.69
C ASN A 163 25.36 11.03 -27.03
N LYS A 164 25.44 10.68 -28.32
CA LYS A 164 25.09 9.33 -28.84
C LYS A 164 25.93 8.20 -28.20
N ALA A 165 27.23 8.44 -27.98
CA ALA A 165 28.12 7.44 -27.38
C ALA A 165 27.76 7.17 -25.90
N ALA A 166 27.44 8.21 -25.12
CA ALA A 166 26.97 8.07 -23.75
C ALA A 166 25.61 7.34 -23.69
N ARG A 167 24.73 7.54 -24.67
CA ARG A 167 23.41 6.92 -24.76
C ARG A 167 23.49 5.41 -24.71
N LYS A 168 24.34 4.78 -25.55
CA LYS A 168 24.47 3.31 -25.59
C LYS A 168 24.88 2.72 -24.24
N GLN A 169 25.71 3.42 -23.45
CA GLN A 169 26.21 2.97 -22.16
C GLN A 169 25.19 3.17 -20.99
N ARG A 170 24.14 3.96 -21.19
CA ARG A 170 23.16 4.29 -20.14
C ARG A 170 22.04 3.27 -20.01
N PHE A 171 21.82 2.45 -21.02
CA PHE A 171 20.73 1.47 -21.06
C PHE A 171 21.16 0.04 -20.75
N THR A 172 22.46 -0.21 -20.64
CA THR A 172 23.00 -1.58 -20.47
C THR A 172 24.03 -1.66 -19.36
N VAL A 173 24.06 -2.78 -18.65
CA VAL A 173 25.06 -3.11 -17.63
C VAL A 173 26.23 -3.80 -18.30
N ARG A 174 27.45 -3.31 -18.06
CA ARG A 174 28.67 -3.93 -18.58
C ARG A 174 29.15 -5.05 -17.64
N TRP A 175 28.65 -6.25 -17.86
CA TRP A 175 28.88 -7.40 -16.98
C TRP A 175 30.36 -7.85 -16.90
N SER A 176 31.15 -7.65 -17.96
CA SER A 176 32.60 -7.92 -17.97
C SER A 176 33.46 -6.91 -17.21
N ALA A 177 32.85 -5.78 -16.75
CA ALA A 177 33.61 -4.73 -16.08
C ALA A 177 33.91 -5.10 -14.61
N ARG A 178 34.90 -4.38 -14.00
CA ARG A 178 35.21 -4.49 -12.56
C ARG A 178 34.00 -4.07 -11.72
N TRP A 179 33.88 -4.60 -10.50
CA TRP A 179 32.75 -4.37 -9.57
C TRP A 179 32.30 -2.91 -9.45
N ARG A 180 33.21 -1.97 -9.30
CA ARG A 180 32.87 -0.53 -9.20
C ARG A 180 32.09 -0.02 -10.42
N ARG A 181 32.43 -0.50 -11.61
CA ARG A 181 31.72 -0.12 -12.85
C ARG A 181 30.39 -0.82 -12.94
N LYS A 182 30.32 -2.11 -12.58
CA LYS A 182 29.04 -2.85 -12.54
C LYS A 182 28.06 -2.20 -11.58
N ASN A 183 28.50 -1.89 -10.35
CA ASN A 183 27.65 -1.21 -9.36
C ASN A 183 27.15 0.16 -9.85
N TYR A 184 28.01 0.93 -10.52
CA TYR A 184 27.61 2.22 -11.12
C TYR A 184 26.56 1.99 -12.24
N ASP A 185 26.75 1.01 -13.11
CA ASP A 185 25.82 0.70 -14.19
C ASP A 185 24.50 0.17 -13.63
N LEU A 186 24.51 -0.73 -12.64
CA LEU A 186 23.30 -1.22 -11.95
C LEU A 186 22.49 -0.08 -11.35
N HIS A 187 23.13 0.82 -10.59
CA HIS A 187 22.45 1.99 -10.02
C HIS A 187 21.77 2.84 -11.10
N ASN A 188 22.46 3.10 -12.21
CA ASN A 188 21.93 3.99 -13.25
C ASN A 188 20.89 3.31 -14.15
N VAL A 189 21.11 2.04 -14.53
CA VAL A 189 20.24 1.31 -15.46
C VAL A 189 18.96 0.87 -14.76
N LEU A 190 19.08 0.19 -13.60
CA LEU A 190 17.92 -0.26 -12.86
C LEU A 190 17.12 0.92 -12.31
N GLY A 191 17.82 1.95 -11.79
CA GLY A 191 17.18 3.18 -11.31
C GLY A 191 16.34 3.84 -12.40
N PHE A 192 16.86 3.93 -13.64
CA PHE A 192 16.11 4.50 -14.77
C PHE A 192 14.88 3.67 -15.13
N TYR A 193 15.02 2.36 -15.34
CA TYR A 193 13.89 1.53 -15.77
C TYR A 193 12.80 1.44 -14.70
N MET A 194 13.18 1.31 -13.43
CA MET A 194 12.21 1.14 -12.34
C MET A 194 11.59 2.46 -11.88
N THR A 195 12.20 3.62 -12.17
CA THR A 195 11.61 4.92 -11.81
C THR A 195 10.18 5.07 -12.33
N TRP A 196 9.87 4.59 -13.54
CA TRP A 196 8.55 4.73 -14.15
C TRP A 196 7.44 3.97 -13.42
N ILE A 197 7.80 2.93 -12.65
CA ILE A 197 6.86 2.20 -11.79
C ILE A 197 6.94 2.73 -10.36
N ALA A 198 8.16 2.91 -9.85
CA ALA A 198 8.38 3.36 -8.49
C ALA A 198 7.79 4.77 -8.21
N ILE A 199 7.64 5.63 -9.24
CA ILE A 199 7.01 6.93 -9.08
C ILE A 199 5.54 6.81 -8.67
N PHE A 200 4.81 5.82 -9.20
CA PHE A 200 3.43 5.56 -8.80
C PHE A 200 3.36 5.04 -7.37
N LEU A 201 4.29 4.14 -6.98
CA LEU A 201 4.38 3.65 -5.60
C LEU A 201 4.69 4.79 -4.62
N ALA A 202 5.57 5.72 -5.00
CA ALA A 202 5.89 6.87 -4.17
C ALA A 202 4.70 7.84 -4.05
N ILE A 203 4.04 8.17 -5.16
CA ILE A 203 2.87 9.06 -5.18
C ILE A 203 1.75 8.47 -4.31
N THR A 204 1.42 7.19 -4.50
CA THR A 204 0.37 6.53 -3.73
C THR A 204 0.74 6.38 -2.25
N GLY A 205 2.01 6.15 -1.95
CA GLY A 205 2.52 6.16 -0.57
C GLY A 205 2.41 7.54 0.09
N LEU A 206 2.66 8.63 -0.66
CA LEU A 206 2.49 9.99 -0.16
C LEU A 206 1.03 10.37 0.10
N VAL A 207 0.08 9.81 -0.64
CA VAL A 207 -1.36 9.96 -0.38
C VAL A 207 -1.73 9.41 1.00
N PHE A 208 -1.15 8.28 1.40
CA PHE A 208 -1.33 7.74 2.76
C PHE A 208 -0.58 8.53 3.83
N GLY A 209 0.57 9.10 3.45
CA GLY A 209 1.48 9.73 4.40
C GLY A 209 1.17 11.18 4.74
N PHE A 210 0.59 11.94 3.80
CA PHE A 210 0.31 13.35 3.95
C PHE A 210 -1.08 13.73 3.44
N GLU A 211 -1.94 14.22 4.31
CA GLU A 211 -3.29 14.69 3.93
C GLU A 211 -3.23 15.82 2.89
N TRP A 212 -2.31 16.78 3.05
CA TRP A 212 -2.14 17.86 2.06
C TRP A 212 -1.78 17.34 0.67
N PHE A 213 -1.02 16.25 0.59
CA PHE A 213 -0.66 15.62 -0.70
C PHE A 213 -1.87 14.93 -1.32
N ALA A 214 -2.65 14.19 -0.52
CA ALA A 214 -3.89 13.56 -0.95
C ALA A 214 -4.90 14.61 -1.48
N ARG A 215 -5.12 15.69 -0.73
CA ARG A 215 -5.98 16.81 -1.14
C ARG A 215 -5.48 17.50 -2.42
N SER A 216 -4.15 17.67 -2.56
CA SER A 216 -3.55 18.25 -3.77
C SER A 216 -3.74 17.35 -4.99
N LEU A 217 -3.54 16.04 -4.84
CA LEU A 217 -3.77 15.07 -5.92
C LEU A 217 -5.24 15.05 -6.35
N TYR A 218 -6.16 15.08 -5.37
CA TYR A 218 -7.59 15.18 -5.65
C TYR A 218 -7.94 16.47 -6.41
N TRP A 219 -7.43 17.62 -5.96
CA TRP A 219 -7.64 18.90 -6.60
C TRP A 219 -7.20 18.90 -8.07
N VAL A 220 -6.02 18.35 -8.36
CA VAL A 220 -5.51 18.22 -9.73
C VAL A 220 -6.39 17.28 -10.56
N SER A 221 -6.75 16.12 -10.03
CA SER A 221 -7.51 15.08 -10.75
C SER A 221 -8.98 15.44 -10.94
N SER A 222 -9.55 16.29 -10.07
CA SER A 222 -10.94 16.75 -10.14
C SER A 222 -11.14 18.02 -10.97
N GLY A 223 -10.05 18.62 -11.49
CA GLY A 223 -10.13 19.90 -12.20
C GLY A 223 -10.37 21.10 -11.27
N GLY A 224 -9.82 21.07 -10.06
CA GLY A 224 -9.85 22.18 -9.11
C GLY A 224 -10.92 22.08 -8.02
N LYS A 225 -11.60 20.95 -7.87
CA LYS A 225 -12.58 20.73 -6.78
C LYS A 225 -11.89 20.31 -5.50
N THR A 226 -12.44 20.69 -4.36
CA THR A 226 -12.01 20.23 -3.04
C THR A 226 -12.52 18.80 -2.78
N MET A 227 -11.71 17.99 -2.12
CA MET A 227 -12.12 16.65 -1.68
C MET A 227 -13.15 16.80 -0.54
N GLU A 228 -14.31 16.21 -0.74
CA GLU A 228 -15.33 16.16 0.30
C GLU A 228 -14.92 15.23 1.45
N GLU A 229 -15.24 15.62 2.67
CA GLU A 229 -15.06 14.75 3.82
C GLU A 229 -16.02 13.57 3.74
N HIS A 230 -15.50 12.40 4.10
CA HIS A 230 -16.35 11.23 4.25
C HIS A 230 -17.22 11.40 5.51
N ARG A 231 -18.53 11.42 5.31
CA ARG A 231 -19.50 11.49 6.41
C ARG A 231 -20.47 10.34 6.28
N HIS A 232 -20.51 9.52 7.32
CA HIS A 232 -21.57 8.52 7.44
C HIS A 232 -22.92 9.22 7.63
N PRO A 233 -23.95 8.80 6.89
CA PRO A 233 -25.30 9.31 7.13
C PRO A 233 -25.78 8.85 8.51
N VAL A 234 -26.83 9.52 9.02
CA VAL A 234 -27.38 9.27 10.36
C VAL A 234 -28.75 8.62 10.22
N SER A 235 -28.95 7.51 10.95
CA SER A 235 -30.27 6.86 11.08
C SER A 235 -31.25 7.73 11.84
N ASP A 236 -32.54 7.59 11.56
CA ASP A 236 -33.61 8.30 12.25
C ASP A 236 -33.90 7.67 13.61
N SER A 237 -33.19 8.15 14.64
CA SER A 237 -33.30 7.64 16.02
C SER A 237 -34.66 7.92 16.69
N THR A 238 -35.59 8.62 16.04
CA THR A 238 -36.96 8.78 16.53
C THR A 238 -37.85 7.57 16.28
N GLN A 239 -37.39 6.67 15.37
CA GLN A 239 -38.09 5.43 15.03
C GLN A 239 -37.72 4.33 16.01
N THR A 240 -38.67 3.42 16.23
CA THR A 240 -38.45 2.20 17.02
C THR A 240 -38.00 1.05 16.11
N ALA A 241 -37.06 0.25 16.60
CA ALA A 241 -36.63 -0.95 15.89
C ALA A 241 -37.83 -1.88 15.65
N GLY A 242 -38.00 -2.32 14.40
CA GLY A 242 -38.99 -3.31 14.02
C GLY A 242 -38.62 -4.70 14.59
N VAL A 243 -39.53 -5.66 14.41
CA VAL A 243 -39.32 -7.08 14.84
C VAL A 243 -38.23 -7.75 13.98
N VAL A 244 -37.91 -7.21 12.81
CA VAL A 244 -36.96 -7.79 11.85
C VAL A 244 -35.55 -7.32 12.16
N ASN A 245 -34.60 -8.27 12.21
CA ASN A 245 -33.17 -7.92 12.23
C ASN A 245 -32.80 -7.26 10.89
N MET A 246 -32.62 -5.96 10.88
CA MET A 246 -32.42 -5.18 9.67
C MET A 246 -31.12 -5.57 8.94
N ALA A 247 -30.06 -5.93 9.66
CA ALA A 247 -28.81 -6.39 9.05
C ALA A 247 -29.01 -7.70 8.27
N ASP A 248 -29.77 -8.64 8.81
CA ASP A 248 -30.08 -9.90 8.12
C ASP A 248 -31.02 -9.67 6.93
N TYR A 249 -31.96 -8.75 7.06
CA TYR A 249 -32.85 -8.36 5.97
C TYR A 249 -32.07 -7.78 4.79
N LEU A 250 -31.23 -6.79 5.04
CA LEU A 250 -30.42 -6.13 4.02
C LEU A 250 -29.42 -7.11 3.37
N TRP A 251 -28.79 -7.97 4.17
CA TRP A 251 -27.92 -9.02 3.64
C TRP A 251 -28.67 -9.93 2.66
N LYS A 252 -29.90 -10.36 3.00
CA LYS A 252 -30.73 -11.19 2.14
C LYS A 252 -31.14 -10.48 0.86
N GLU A 253 -31.46 -9.20 0.95
CA GLU A 253 -31.84 -8.38 -0.23
C GLU A 253 -30.67 -8.21 -1.20
N HIS A 254 -29.43 -8.08 -0.70
CA HIS A 254 -28.26 -7.93 -1.54
C HIS A 254 -27.73 -9.25 -2.13
N GLN A 255 -27.98 -10.39 -1.51
CA GLN A 255 -27.47 -11.70 -1.96
C GLN A 255 -27.74 -12.02 -3.44
N PRO A 256 -28.96 -11.79 -4.00
CA PRO A 256 -29.24 -12.15 -5.38
C PRO A 256 -28.42 -11.38 -6.40
N GLY A 257 -27.93 -10.17 -6.04
CA GLY A 257 -27.11 -9.32 -6.89
C GLY A 257 -25.61 -9.62 -6.84
N VAL A 258 -25.17 -10.48 -5.93
CA VAL A 258 -23.76 -10.78 -5.68
C VAL A 258 -23.36 -12.06 -6.41
N LYS A 259 -22.35 -11.99 -7.27
CA LYS A 259 -21.83 -13.16 -8.00
C LYS A 259 -20.99 -14.07 -7.07
N GLU A 260 -20.82 -15.32 -7.43
CA GLU A 260 -20.09 -16.32 -6.65
C GLU A 260 -18.66 -15.88 -6.23
N ASN A 261 -18.01 -15.05 -7.05
CA ASN A 261 -16.65 -14.55 -6.82
C ASN A 261 -16.61 -13.14 -6.22
N GLU A 262 -17.76 -12.56 -5.88
CA GLU A 262 -17.84 -11.24 -5.26
C GLU A 262 -17.93 -11.39 -3.74
N SER A 263 -17.60 -10.36 -2.98
CA SER A 263 -17.78 -10.39 -1.53
C SER A 263 -18.91 -9.47 -1.09
N LEU A 264 -19.61 -9.90 -0.04
CA LEU A 264 -20.70 -9.16 0.60
C LEU A 264 -20.36 -8.95 2.08
N GLY A 265 -20.17 -7.70 2.49
CA GLY A 265 -19.97 -7.30 3.88
C GLY A 265 -21.21 -6.61 4.45
N VAL A 266 -21.55 -6.87 5.71
CA VAL A 266 -22.59 -6.15 6.46
C VAL A 266 -22.00 -5.70 7.78
N TYR A 267 -22.08 -4.40 8.06
CA TYR A 267 -21.58 -3.75 9.27
C TYR A 267 -22.76 -3.29 10.12
N PHE A 268 -22.68 -3.58 11.43
CA PHE A 268 -23.79 -3.40 12.36
C PHE A 268 -23.83 -1.99 12.93
N ALA A 269 -25.02 -1.48 13.13
CA ALA A 269 -25.28 -0.28 13.93
C ALA A 269 -25.18 -0.62 15.44
N TYR A 270 -24.47 0.20 16.21
CA TYR A 270 -24.33 0.07 17.68
C TYR A 270 -24.93 1.24 18.43
N LEU A 271 -24.89 2.43 17.85
CA LEU A 271 -25.56 3.61 18.39
C LEU A 271 -26.90 3.80 17.68
N ALA A 272 -27.83 4.48 18.34
CA ALA A 272 -29.14 4.78 17.76
C ALA A 272 -29.06 5.62 16.47
N SER A 273 -27.97 6.32 16.27
CA SER A 273 -27.71 7.15 15.09
C SER A 273 -26.93 6.42 13.99
N ASP A 274 -26.36 5.24 14.27
CA ASP A 274 -25.52 4.56 13.29
C ASP A 274 -26.35 4.01 12.12
N PRO A 275 -25.88 4.10 10.87
CA PRO A 275 -26.46 3.36 9.77
C PRO A 275 -25.99 1.90 9.79
N ILE A 276 -26.73 1.02 9.11
CA ILE A 276 -26.18 -0.28 8.70
C ILE A 276 -25.48 -0.05 7.35
N GLU A 277 -24.23 -0.50 7.25
CA GLU A 277 -23.48 -0.41 6.01
C GLU A 277 -23.42 -1.79 5.34
N VAL A 278 -23.70 -1.83 4.04
CA VAL A 278 -23.53 -2.98 3.18
C VAL A 278 -22.49 -2.68 2.12
N VAL A 279 -21.50 -3.55 2.02
CA VAL A 279 -20.38 -3.38 1.06
C VAL A 279 -20.37 -4.56 0.10
N VAL A 280 -20.47 -4.29 -1.19
CA VAL A 280 -20.32 -5.30 -2.24
C VAL A 280 -19.02 -5.06 -2.98
N ASN A 281 -18.06 -5.99 -2.91
CA ASN A 281 -16.82 -5.89 -3.67
C ASN A 281 -16.87 -6.80 -4.89
N HIS A 282 -16.89 -6.20 -6.06
CA HIS A 282 -17.01 -6.89 -7.36
C HIS A 282 -15.71 -7.52 -7.85
N ARG A 283 -14.58 -7.22 -7.20
CA ARG A 283 -13.27 -7.77 -7.57
C ARG A 283 -12.47 -8.17 -6.32
N PRO A 284 -12.73 -9.35 -5.76
CA PRO A 284 -11.99 -9.84 -4.59
C PRO A 284 -10.47 -9.80 -4.79
N GLY A 285 -9.76 -9.44 -3.73
CA GLY A 285 -8.31 -9.18 -3.79
C GLY A 285 -7.94 -7.75 -4.18
N THR A 286 -8.95 -6.89 -4.42
CA THR A 286 -8.81 -5.43 -4.53
C THR A 286 -9.79 -4.75 -3.61
N TYR A 287 -9.58 -3.45 -3.33
CA TYR A 287 -10.49 -2.65 -2.50
C TYR A 287 -11.27 -1.62 -3.31
N TYR A 288 -10.75 -1.19 -4.47
CA TYR A 288 -11.29 -0.06 -5.21
C TYR A 288 -12.67 -0.31 -5.81
N ASN A 289 -12.94 -1.55 -6.25
CA ASN A 289 -14.16 -1.89 -6.98
C ASN A 289 -15.26 -2.37 -6.01
N SER A 290 -15.51 -1.55 -4.99
CA SER A 290 -16.53 -1.80 -3.98
C SER A 290 -17.64 -0.77 -4.08
N ASP A 291 -18.87 -1.22 -3.90
CA ASP A 291 -20.05 -0.39 -3.74
C ASP A 291 -20.38 -0.31 -2.25
N PHE A 292 -20.61 0.89 -1.75
CA PHE A 292 -20.92 1.18 -0.36
C PHE A 292 -22.35 1.68 -0.25
N TYR A 293 -23.19 0.95 0.48
CA TYR A 293 -24.57 1.28 0.72
C TYR A 293 -24.77 1.53 2.20
N HIS A 294 -25.47 2.60 2.53
CA HIS A 294 -25.79 2.95 3.92
C HIS A 294 -27.30 2.93 4.07
N TYR A 295 -27.78 2.29 5.11
CA TYR A 295 -29.21 2.11 5.36
C TYR A 295 -29.58 2.62 6.76
N ASP A 296 -30.71 3.27 6.84
CA ASP A 296 -31.35 3.57 8.11
C ASP A 296 -31.66 2.25 8.85
N GLN A 297 -31.15 2.12 10.08
CA GLN A 297 -31.24 0.86 10.83
C GLN A 297 -32.68 0.48 11.24
N TYR A 298 -33.62 1.43 11.20
CA TYR A 298 -35.01 1.21 11.60
C TYR A 298 -35.92 0.93 10.42
N SER A 299 -35.82 1.72 9.38
CA SER A 299 -36.69 1.64 8.20
C SER A 299 -36.11 0.81 7.04
N GLY A 300 -34.80 0.55 7.04
CA GLY A 300 -34.11 -0.07 5.91
C GLY A 300 -34.03 0.81 4.66
N ARG A 301 -34.36 2.10 4.77
CA ARG A 301 -34.24 3.05 3.65
C ARG A 301 -32.78 3.39 3.38
N GLU A 302 -32.35 3.36 2.11
CA GLU A 302 -31.02 3.78 1.71
C GLU A 302 -30.82 5.28 2.04
N LEU A 303 -29.67 5.59 2.65
CA LEU A 303 -29.26 6.91 3.08
C LEU A 303 -28.09 7.41 2.20
N PRO A 304 -28.11 8.68 1.76
CA PRO A 304 -27.02 9.24 0.98
C PRO A 304 -25.80 9.47 1.86
N ALA A 305 -24.66 8.90 1.47
CA ALA A 305 -23.35 9.19 2.06
C ALA A 305 -22.59 10.23 1.22
N THR A 306 -21.56 10.84 1.77
CA THR A 306 -20.69 11.80 1.09
C THR A 306 -19.23 11.34 1.08
N GLY A 307 -18.42 11.97 0.24
CA GLY A 307 -16.99 11.66 0.11
C GLY A 307 -16.67 10.59 -0.93
N SER A 308 -15.38 10.37 -1.15
CA SER A 308 -14.90 9.53 -2.25
C SER A 308 -15.32 8.05 -2.16
N TYR A 309 -15.67 7.56 -0.98
CA TYR A 309 -16.14 6.18 -0.75
C TYR A 309 -17.66 6.08 -0.64
N ALA A 310 -18.40 7.10 -1.04
CA ALA A 310 -19.87 7.05 -1.06
C ALA A 310 -20.40 6.35 -2.32
N GLY A 311 -21.42 5.50 -2.14
CA GLY A 311 -22.17 4.88 -3.23
C GLY A 311 -21.37 3.94 -4.11
N ARG A 312 -21.86 3.75 -5.34
CA ARG A 312 -21.32 2.75 -6.27
C ARG A 312 -20.04 3.22 -6.95
N PHE A 313 -19.10 2.31 -7.17
CA PHE A 313 -17.87 2.62 -7.90
C PHE A 313 -18.13 3.08 -9.34
N ALA A 314 -19.13 2.50 -9.99
CA ALA A 314 -19.49 2.86 -11.36
C ALA A 314 -19.84 4.36 -11.49
N ASP A 315 -20.55 4.91 -10.50
CA ASP A 315 -21.07 6.29 -10.49
C ASP A 315 -20.05 7.30 -9.95
N ALA A 316 -18.94 6.83 -9.36
CA ALA A 316 -17.91 7.68 -8.79
C ALA A 316 -17.22 8.53 -9.87
N THR A 317 -16.85 9.77 -9.51
CA THR A 317 -16.07 10.65 -10.40
C THR A 317 -14.69 10.09 -10.68
N VAL A 318 -13.99 10.61 -11.69
CA VAL A 318 -12.61 10.18 -11.98
C VAL A 318 -11.69 10.42 -10.78
N ALA A 319 -11.85 11.55 -10.08
CA ALA A 319 -11.04 11.86 -8.90
C ALA A 319 -11.31 10.87 -7.75
N ASP A 320 -12.58 10.55 -7.49
CA ASP A 320 -12.97 9.57 -6.48
C ASP A 320 -12.48 8.17 -6.83
N LYS A 321 -12.54 7.78 -8.10
CA LYS A 321 -11.97 6.51 -8.58
C LYS A 321 -10.46 6.44 -8.32
N ILE A 322 -9.72 7.52 -8.55
CA ILE A 322 -8.28 7.60 -8.24
C ILE A 322 -8.03 7.41 -6.74
N VAL A 323 -8.83 8.06 -5.88
CA VAL A 323 -8.73 7.90 -4.41
C VAL A 323 -8.99 6.45 -4.01
N ARG A 324 -10.08 5.84 -4.49
CA ARG A 324 -10.41 4.43 -4.20
C ARG A 324 -9.34 3.47 -4.70
N MET A 325 -8.74 3.74 -5.86
CA MET A 325 -7.69 2.90 -6.47
C MET A 325 -6.31 3.08 -5.83
N ASN A 326 -6.11 4.06 -4.95
CA ASN A 326 -4.79 4.41 -4.41
C ASN A 326 -4.06 3.21 -3.79
N TYR A 327 -4.75 2.44 -2.93
CA TYR A 327 -4.18 1.24 -2.31
C TYR A 327 -3.83 0.17 -3.36
N ASP A 328 -4.76 -0.13 -4.27
CA ASP A 328 -4.58 -1.19 -5.26
C ASP A 328 -3.49 -0.87 -6.29
N ILE A 329 -3.27 0.42 -6.59
CA ILE A 329 -2.13 0.89 -7.38
C ILE A 329 -0.84 0.70 -6.56
N HIS A 330 -0.85 1.06 -5.28
CA HIS A 330 0.33 0.99 -4.41
C HIS A 330 0.87 -0.43 -4.28
N VAL A 331 -0.01 -1.41 -4.09
CA VAL A 331 0.38 -2.83 -3.98
C VAL A 331 0.43 -3.56 -5.33
N GLY A 332 0.08 -2.88 -6.43
CA GLY A 332 0.02 -3.44 -7.78
C GLY A 332 -1.22 -4.30 -8.07
N ALA A 333 -2.15 -4.44 -7.13
CA ALA A 333 -3.33 -5.30 -7.26
C ALA A 333 -4.29 -4.88 -8.40
N VAL A 334 -4.26 -3.60 -8.79
CA VAL A 334 -5.08 -3.07 -9.91
C VAL A 334 -4.85 -3.84 -11.21
N LEU A 335 -3.64 -4.32 -11.48
CA LEU A 335 -3.28 -5.16 -12.63
C LEU A 335 -3.25 -6.66 -12.29
N GLY A 336 -3.73 -7.05 -11.11
CA GLY A 336 -3.67 -8.44 -10.63
C GLY A 336 -2.23 -8.90 -10.35
N LEU A 337 -1.96 -10.19 -10.51
CA LEU A 337 -0.65 -10.78 -10.22
C LEU A 337 0.52 -10.14 -11.01
N PRO A 338 0.40 -9.84 -12.32
CA PRO A 338 1.45 -9.10 -13.04
C PRO A 338 1.80 -7.74 -12.39
N GLY A 339 0.79 -6.99 -11.94
CA GLY A 339 1.01 -5.71 -11.25
C GLY A 339 1.74 -5.87 -9.93
N LYS A 340 1.42 -6.91 -9.15
CA LYS A 340 2.12 -7.24 -7.91
C LYS A 340 3.60 -7.59 -8.15
N PHE A 341 3.93 -8.33 -9.21
CA PHE A 341 5.32 -8.54 -9.61
C PHE A 341 6.02 -7.24 -9.99
N LEU A 342 5.34 -6.33 -10.71
CA LEU A 342 5.91 -5.02 -11.04
C LEU A 342 6.18 -4.19 -9.76
N ALA A 343 5.24 -4.15 -8.82
CA ALA A 343 5.40 -3.48 -7.54
C ALA A 343 6.55 -4.10 -6.72
N PHE A 344 6.63 -5.42 -6.65
CA PHE A 344 7.71 -6.14 -5.98
C PHE A 344 9.08 -5.79 -6.56
N PHE A 345 9.27 -5.89 -7.88
CA PHE A 345 10.56 -5.59 -8.49
C PHE A 345 10.92 -4.10 -8.39
N ALA A 346 9.94 -3.21 -8.48
CA ALA A 346 10.18 -1.79 -8.26
C ALA A 346 10.62 -1.50 -6.82
N SER A 347 9.98 -2.12 -5.82
CA SER A 347 10.36 -2.03 -4.41
C SER A 347 11.74 -2.63 -4.14
N LEU A 348 12.07 -3.78 -4.75
CA LEU A 348 13.38 -4.42 -4.62
C LEU A 348 14.50 -3.55 -5.20
N VAL A 349 14.26 -2.96 -6.38
CA VAL A 349 15.23 -2.02 -6.96
C VAL A 349 15.32 -0.76 -6.11
N ALA A 350 14.21 -0.18 -5.65
CA ALA A 350 14.21 0.97 -4.75
C ALA A 350 15.05 0.70 -3.49
N ALA A 351 14.89 -0.48 -2.86
CA ALA A 351 15.70 -0.92 -1.73
C ALA A 351 17.20 -1.01 -2.07
N SER A 352 17.55 -1.42 -3.29
CA SER A 352 18.94 -1.54 -3.73
C SER A 352 19.63 -0.18 -4.01
N MET A 353 18.85 0.89 -4.29
CA MET A 353 19.39 2.20 -4.66
C MET A 353 20.25 2.86 -3.58
N PRO A 354 19.85 2.90 -2.30
CA PRO A 354 20.71 3.42 -1.24
C PRO A 354 22.02 2.66 -1.10
N VAL A 355 21.98 1.33 -1.20
CA VAL A 355 23.16 0.46 -1.08
C VAL A 355 24.15 0.74 -2.23
N THR A 356 23.64 0.72 -3.47
CA THR A 356 24.48 0.97 -4.66
C THR A 356 24.99 2.41 -4.69
N GLY A 357 24.17 3.38 -4.29
CA GLY A 357 24.52 4.79 -4.15
C GLY A 357 25.63 5.02 -3.12
N PHE A 358 25.49 4.40 -1.94
CA PHE A 358 26.53 4.44 -0.89
C PHE A 358 27.85 3.83 -1.37
N CYS A 359 27.81 2.67 -2.06
CA CYS A 359 29.00 2.05 -2.64
C CYS A 359 29.70 2.95 -3.67
N ILE A 360 28.94 3.70 -4.48
CA ILE A 360 29.49 4.68 -5.43
C ILE A 360 30.19 5.81 -4.69
N TRP A 361 29.54 6.38 -3.68
CA TRP A 361 30.10 7.46 -2.88
C TRP A 361 31.36 7.04 -2.11
N TRP A 362 31.30 5.91 -1.41
CA TRP A 362 32.43 5.35 -0.66
C TRP A 362 33.62 5.05 -1.55
N GLY A 363 33.37 4.44 -2.72
CA GLY A 363 34.41 4.11 -3.68
C GLY A 363 35.16 5.33 -4.26
N ARG A 364 34.51 6.51 -4.31
CA ARG A 364 35.15 7.76 -4.75
C ARG A 364 36.05 8.39 -3.67
N ARG A 365 35.81 8.12 -2.37
CA ARG A 365 36.59 8.65 -1.25
C ARG A 365 37.92 7.93 -1.04
N LYS A 366 38.06 6.66 -1.43
CA LYS A 366 39.33 5.97 -1.38
C LYS A 366 40.28 6.63 -2.37
N LYS A 367 41.14 7.56 -1.89
CA LYS A 367 42.22 8.13 -2.66
C LYS A 367 42.99 7.00 -3.33
N LYS A 368 43.25 7.10 -4.62
CA LYS A 368 44.23 6.26 -5.31
C LYS A 368 45.54 6.38 -4.55
N LYS A 369 46.01 5.32 -3.92
CA LYS A 369 47.42 5.29 -3.54
C LYS A 369 48.21 5.54 -4.81
N PRO A 370 49.16 6.51 -4.82
CA PRO A 370 49.96 6.77 -6.01
C PRO A 370 50.61 5.45 -6.45
N THR A 371 50.51 5.16 -7.74
CA THR A 371 51.15 3.97 -8.29
C THR A 371 52.68 4.11 -8.15
N PRO A 372 53.43 3.01 -7.93
CA PRO A 372 54.90 3.07 -7.86
C PRO A 372 55.55 3.83 -9.02
N ALA A 373 54.91 3.81 -10.20
CA ALA A 373 55.35 4.59 -11.37
C ALA A 373 55.13 6.12 -11.23
N ALA A 374 54.07 6.54 -10.50
CA ALA A 374 53.84 7.99 -10.22
C ALA A 374 54.84 8.51 -9.18
N LEU A 375 55.13 7.70 -8.14
CA LEU A 375 56.17 8.00 -7.17
C LEU A 375 57.58 8.11 -7.80
N LYS A 376 57.90 7.22 -8.77
CA LYS A 376 59.16 7.31 -9.53
C LYS A 376 59.26 8.55 -10.42
N ARG A 377 58.13 9.04 -10.95
CA ARG A 377 58.13 10.28 -11.74
C ARG A 377 58.33 11.51 -10.87
N GLU A 378 57.74 11.58 -9.69
CA GLU A 378 57.88 12.68 -8.73
C GLU A 378 59.32 12.73 -8.20
N TYR A 379 59.95 11.58 -7.96
CA TYR A 379 61.37 11.50 -7.53
C TYR A 379 62.37 11.89 -8.65
N ARG A 380 62.01 11.70 -9.94
CA ARG A 380 62.86 12.11 -11.09
C ARG A 380 62.72 13.60 -11.46
N SER A 381 61.67 14.28 -11.00
CA SER A 381 61.44 15.72 -11.25
C SER A 381 61.81 16.62 -10.06
N GLY A 382 62.49 16.09 -9.06
CA GLY A 382 63.06 16.89 -7.98
C GLY A 382 64.16 17.83 -8.51
N PRO A 383 64.36 19.03 -7.88
CA PRO A 383 65.28 20.01 -8.37
C PRO A 383 66.71 19.44 -8.42
N GLN A 384 67.33 19.48 -9.62
CA GLN A 384 68.75 19.27 -9.76
C GLN A 384 69.42 20.47 -9.10
N LEU A 385 70.02 20.29 -7.91
CA LEU A 385 70.86 21.26 -7.28
C LEU A 385 72.10 21.44 -8.15
N SER A 386 72.22 22.59 -8.79
CA SER A 386 73.38 23.10 -9.44
C SER A 386 74.32 23.71 -8.41
#